data_a1244c22c38b6e0e00a90d05f9f07a2b
#
_entry.id   a1244c22c38b6e0e00a90d05f9f07a2b
#
_cell.length_a   1.000
_cell.length_b   1.000
_cell.length_c   1.000
_cell.angle_alpha   90.00
_cell.angle_beta   90.00
_cell.angle_gamma   90.00
#
_symmetry.space_group_name_H-M   'P 1'
#
loop_
_entity.id
_entity.type
_entity.pdbx_description
1 polymer ?
#
loop_
_entity_poly.entity_id
_entity_poly.type
_entity_poly.pdbx_seq_one_letter_code
_entity_poly.pdbx_strand_id
1 'polypeptide(L)'
;MTPDNSLSTAPFGAFAPNAAQAAIIRLVQGSGLKRGAFRPWMSRLVHLLRSGPVDVQYQGASFRFYHQGSATERGALFNPDYNIDELDFLRQHTPFGGTFVDVGANVGTFALVMARQVGPGGKVVAIEPHPLTFSRLSFNHSASKATQVRLVQAAAGAADGELMIESGGGNLGATHVVTGAASAEAIKVPSLRLTRILDEAGVTQVDSLKIDVEGFEDRVLIGFFRDAPPSLWPRAVVIEHLSQNEWQQDCIADLVARGFTVARKTRSNTFLSR
;
A
#
# COMPACT_ATOMS: atom_id res chain seq x y z
N MET A 1 6.39 25.57 -6.16
CA MET A 1 7.56 24.69 -5.97
C MET A 1 7.08 23.27 -6.21
N THR A 2 7.46 22.68 -7.32
CA THR A 2 7.25 21.26 -7.58
C THR A 2 8.01 20.47 -6.50
N PRO A 3 7.40 19.47 -5.85
CA PRO A 3 8.12 18.64 -4.90
C PRO A 3 9.31 18.00 -5.62
N ASP A 4 10.48 18.06 -4.98
CA ASP A 4 11.67 17.37 -5.48
C ASP A 4 11.39 15.87 -5.41
N ASN A 5 11.03 15.29 -6.54
CA ASN A 5 10.74 13.86 -6.71
C ASN A 5 12.02 13.02 -6.91
N SER A 6 13.22 13.62 -6.80
CA SER A 6 14.47 12.90 -6.93
C SER A 6 14.63 11.91 -5.78
N LEU A 7 14.86 10.65 -6.12
CA LEU A 7 15.14 9.61 -5.14
C LEU A 7 16.55 9.80 -4.60
N SER A 8 16.69 9.90 -3.29
CA SER A 8 17.99 9.92 -2.66
C SER A 8 18.58 8.51 -2.57
N THR A 9 19.81 8.35 -3.06
CA THR A 9 20.59 7.10 -2.95
C THR A 9 21.36 6.97 -1.62
N ALA A 10 21.27 7.98 -0.75
CA ALA A 10 21.94 7.93 0.56
C ALA A 10 21.43 6.75 1.41
N PRO A 11 22.28 6.12 2.23
CA PRO A 11 21.88 4.99 3.06
C PRO A 11 20.77 5.37 4.05
N PHE A 12 19.99 4.37 4.50
CA PHE A 12 19.00 4.58 5.56
C PHE A 12 19.67 5.12 6.83
N GLY A 13 19.05 6.12 7.44
CA GLY A 13 19.60 6.87 8.58
C GLY A 13 20.21 8.21 8.18
N ALA A 14 20.59 8.42 6.91
CA ALA A 14 21.12 9.70 6.44
C ALA A 14 20.12 10.85 6.61
N PHE A 15 18.83 10.53 6.59
CA PHE A 15 17.74 11.47 6.82
C PHE A 15 17.02 11.23 8.15
N ALA A 16 17.70 10.67 9.15
CA ALA A 16 17.15 10.61 10.50
C ALA A 16 16.75 12.02 10.96
N PRO A 17 15.56 12.21 11.58
CA PRO A 17 15.11 13.53 11.97
C PRO A 17 16.10 14.19 12.92
N ASN A 18 16.46 15.45 12.68
CA ASN A 18 17.23 16.23 13.64
C ASN A 18 16.38 16.53 14.91
N ALA A 19 16.98 17.07 15.95
CA ALA A 19 16.31 17.27 17.24
C ALA A 19 15.02 18.09 17.13
N ALA A 20 15.02 19.15 16.30
CA ALA A 20 13.84 19.99 16.09
C ALA A 20 12.75 19.26 15.32
N GLN A 21 13.10 18.56 14.25
CA GLN A 21 12.15 17.73 13.48
C GLN A 21 11.56 16.62 14.36
N ALA A 22 12.40 15.93 15.14
CA ALA A 22 11.95 14.86 16.05
C ALA A 22 10.99 15.40 17.13
N ALA A 23 11.24 16.60 17.66
CA ALA A 23 10.36 17.24 18.64
C ALA A 23 8.97 17.54 18.03
N ILE A 24 8.93 18.11 16.80
CA ILE A 24 7.66 18.40 16.10
C ILE A 24 6.92 17.09 15.79
N ILE A 25 7.59 16.09 15.23
CA ILE A 25 6.97 14.81 14.90
C ILE A 25 6.33 14.19 16.15
N ARG A 26 7.07 14.11 17.26
CA ARG A 26 6.57 13.58 18.54
C ARG A 26 5.38 14.38 19.09
N LEU A 27 5.46 15.71 19.04
CA LEU A 27 4.36 16.59 19.47
C LEU A 27 3.09 16.29 18.66
N VAL A 28 3.21 16.19 17.33
CA VAL A 28 2.06 15.90 16.45
C VAL A 28 1.51 14.50 16.74
N GLN A 29 2.37 13.50 16.88
CA GLN A 29 1.97 12.11 17.18
C GLN A 29 1.23 11.99 18.53
N GLY A 30 1.62 12.76 19.52
CA GLY A 30 1.00 12.79 20.86
C GLY A 30 -0.24 13.70 20.98
N SER A 31 -0.66 14.37 19.91
CA SER A 31 -1.74 15.36 19.95
C SER A 31 -2.86 15.08 18.94
N GLY A 32 -3.94 15.86 19.00
CA GLY A 32 -5.02 15.83 18.00
C GLY A 32 -4.57 16.25 16.58
N LEU A 33 -3.40 16.89 16.43
CA LEU A 33 -2.84 17.31 15.14
C LEU A 33 -2.42 16.12 14.25
N LYS A 34 -2.32 14.92 14.81
CA LYS A 34 -2.03 13.67 14.05
C LYS A 34 -3.12 13.31 13.04
N ARG A 35 -4.31 13.95 13.09
CA ARG A 35 -5.46 13.69 12.22
C ARG A 35 -5.86 14.93 11.41
N GLY A 36 -6.48 14.72 10.25
CA GLY A 36 -7.11 15.77 9.46
C GLY A 36 -6.16 16.74 8.74
N ALA A 37 -6.64 17.96 8.53
CA ALA A 37 -6.04 18.97 7.67
C ALA A 37 -4.73 19.59 8.23
N PHE A 38 -4.37 19.36 9.47
CA PHE A 38 -3.14 19.92 10.06
C PHE A 38 -1.86 19.23 9.58
N ARG A 39 -1.94 17.96 9.18
CA ARG A 39 -0.77 17.18 8.71
C ARG A 39 0.02 17.86 7.57
N PRO A 40 -0.60 18.44 6.53
CA PRO A 40 0.14 19.18 5.51
C PRO A 40 0.95 20.36 6.05
N TRP A 41 0.40 21.10 7.02
CA TRP A 41 1.09 22.23 7.66
C TRP A 41 2.29 21.76 8.49
N MET A 42 2.11 20.71 9.28
CA MET A 42 3.19 20.11 10.07
C MET A 42 4.28 19.53 9.17
N SER A 43 3.90 18.92 8.06
CA SER A 43 4.82 18.45 7.03
C SER A 43 5.67 19.58 6.45
N ARG A 44 5.06 20.74 6.14
CA ARG A 44 5.79 21.93 5.69
C ARG A 44 6.77 22.42 6.76
N LEU A 45 6.35 22.47 8.02
CA LEU A 45 7.20 22.91 9.11
C LEU A 45 8.42 21.97 9.29
N VAL A 46 8.21 20.66 9.25
CA VAL A 46 9.32 19.66 9.28
C VAL A 46 10.28 19.86 8.11
N HIS A 47 9.72 20.13 6.90
CA HIS A 47 10.51 20.38 5.69
C HIS A 47 11.32 21.68 5.75
N LEU A 48 10.77 22.75 6.36
CA LEU A 48 11.48 24.04 6.54
C LEU A 48 12.71 23.90 7.46
N LEU A 49 12.67 23.01 8.44
CA LEU A 49 13.80 22.75 9.33
C LEU A 49 14.96 21.98 8.65
N ARG A 50 14.61 21.11 7.74
CA ARG A 50 15.54 20.42 6.83
C ARG A 50 14.70 19.89 5.66
N SER A 51 15.07 20.25 4.45
CA SER A 51 14.47 19.76 3.21
C SER A 51 14.78 18.28 2.97
N GLY A 52 13.94 17.63 2.15
CA GLY A 52 14.09 16.22 1.77
C GLY A 52 13.21 15.27 2.57
N PRO A 53 13.46 13.95 2.43
CA PRO A 53 12.72 12.91 3.12
C PRO A 53 13.09 12.80 4.60
N VAL A 54 12.38 11.93 5.31
CA VAL A 54 12.66 11.62 6.72
C VAL A 54 12.75 10.09 6.90
N ASP A 55 13.86 9.62 7.49
CA ASP A 55 14.07 8.22 7.82
C ASP A 55 13.51 7.92 9.21
N VAL A 56 12.54 7.03 9.31
CA VAL A 56 11.86 6.70 10.57
C VAL A 56 11.55 5.21 10.68
N GLN A 57 11.23 4.79 11.91
CA GLN A 57 10.58 3.50 12.16
C GLN A 57 9.06 3.72 12.23
N TYR A 58 8.30 2.93 11.47
CA TYR A 58 6.84 2.89 11.55
C TYR A 58 6.39 1.44 11.73
N GLN A 59 5.61 1.15 12.78
CA GLN A 59 5.13 -0.20 13.10
C GLN A 59 6.25 -1.26 13.10
N GLY A 60 7.48 -0.83 13.44
CA GLY A 60 8.66 -1.68 13.53
C GLY A 60 9.40 -1.95 12.21
N ALA A 61 8.97 -1.40 11.08
CA ALA A 61 9.68 -1.44 9.81
C ALA A 61 10.35 -0.08 9.52
N SER A 62 11.42 -0.10 8.69
CA SER A 62 12.23 1.08 8.36
C SER A 62 11.70 1.77 7.10
N PHE A 63 11.44 3.08 7.18
CA PHE A 63 10.89 3.85 6.06
C PHE A 63 11.64 5.14 5.84
N ARG A 64 11.87 5.47 4.57
CA ARG A 64 12.19 6.82 4.11
C ARG A 64 10.93 7.44 3.55
N PHE A 65 10.35 8.40 4.27
CA PHE A 65 9.12 9.07 3.88
C PHE A 65 9.36 10.40 3.18
N TYR A 66 8.88 10.51 1.93
CA TYR A 66 8.83 11.75 1.15
C TYR A 66 7.50 12.47 1.42
N HIS A 67 7.34 12.93 2.64
CA HIS A 67 6.09 13.38 3.22
C HIS A 67 5.45 14.63 2.58
N GLN A 68 6.16 15.36 1.71
CA GLN A 68 5.60 16.53 1.03
C GLN A 68 4.66 16.15 -0.13
N GLY A 69 4.96 15.13 -0.89
CA GLY A 69 4.24 14.71 -2.11
C GLY A 69 3.31 13.53 -1.92
N SER A 70 3.16 12.96 -0.71
CA SER A 70 2.36 11.75 -0.49
C SER A 70 1.52 11.88 0.78
N ALA A 71 0.21 11.66 0.65
CA ALA A 71 -0.73 11.64 1.77
C ALA A 71 -0.49 10.42 2.69
N THR A 72 -0.18 9.27 2.10
CA THR A 72 0.13 8.02 2.81
C THR A 72 1.39 8.16 3.66
N GLU A 73 2.50 8.63 3.06
CA GLU A 73 3.78 8.81 3.76
C GLU A 73 3.66 9.84 4.88
N ARG A 74 2.92 10.93 4.63
CA ARG A 74 2.61 11.94 5.64
C ARG A 74 1.71 11.40 6.75
N GLY A 75 0.75 10.54 6.39
CA GLY A 75 -0.13 9.85 7.33
C GLY A 75 0.68 8.99 8.29
N ALA A 76 1.52 8.11 7.77
CA ALA A 76 2.37 7.21 8.55
C ALA A 76 3.43 7.96 9.40
N LEU A 77 4.01 9.06 8.88
CA LEU A 77 4.98 9.86 9.61
C LEU A 77 4.38 10.50 10.87
N PHE A 78 3.17 11.07 10.76
CA PHE A 78 2.57 11.87 11.82
C PHE A 78 1.54 11.12 12.68
N ASN A 79 1.11 9.93 12.28
CA ASN A 79 0.17 9.13 13.05
C ASN A 79 0.71 7.71 13.24
N PRO A 80 1.19 7.35 14.46
CA PRO A 80 1.63 5.98 14.75
C PRO A 80 0.55 4.92 14.52
N ASP A 81 -0.74 5.31 14.66
CA ASP A 81 -1.91 4.45 14.48
C ASP A 81 -2.50 4.55 13.05
N TYR A 82 -1.72 5.06 12.08
CA TYR A 82 -2.17 5.12 10.69
C TYR A 82 -2.41 3.70 10.16
N ASN A 83 -3.60 3.46 9.59
CA ASN A 83 -4.05 2.14 9.12
C ASN A 83 -4.08 1.04 10.22
N ILE A 84 -4.19 1.40 11.51
CA ILE A 84 -4.13 0.41 12.59
C ILE A 84 -5.29 -0.58 12.54
N ASP A 85 -6.48 -0.11 12.18
CA ASP A 85 -7.68 -0.95 12.09
C ASP A 85 -7.53 -2.04 11.03
N GLU A 86 -6.97 -1.68 9.87
CA GLU A 86 -6.68 -2.57 8.76
C GLU A 86 -5.55 -3.56 9.13
N LEU A 87 -4.47 -3.04 9.70
CA LEU A 87 -3.33 -3.85 10.12
C LEU A 87 -3.72 -4.86 11.19
N ASP A 88 -4.53 -4.48 12.18
CA ASP A 88 -4.95 -5.38 13.24
C ASP A 88 -5.87 -6.48 12.72
N PHE A 89 -6.79 -6.15 11.81
CA PHE A 89 -7.62 -7.15 11.15
C PHE A 89 -6.78 -8.13 10.32
N LEU A 90 -5.84 -7.63 9.53
CA LEU A 90 -4.94 -8.47 8.73
C LEU A 90 -4.03 -9.36 9.61
N ARG A 91 -3.50 -8.83 10.72
CA ARG A 91 -2.71 -9.59 11.70
C ARG A 91 -3.49 -10.73 12.34
N GLN A 92 -4.76 -10.50 12.69
CA GLN A 92 -5.63 -11.53 13.27
C GLN A 92 -5.85 -12.71 12.32
N HIS A 93 -5.83 -12.47 11.02
CA HIS A 93 -6.09 -13.49 10.00
C HIS A 93 -4.83 -14.04 9.34
N THR A 94 -3.64 -13.49 9.64
CA THR A 94 -2.37 -13.94 9.08
C THR A 94 -1.48 -14.50 10.19
N PRO A 95 -1.35 -15.82 10.31
CA PRO A 95 -0.52 -16.45 11.33
C PRO A 95 0.97 -16.22 11.05
N PHE A 96 1.82 -16.46 12.05
CA PHE A 96 3.25 -16.57 11.84
C PHE A 96 3.52 -17.72 10.85
N GLY A 97 4.40 -17.50 9.88
CA GLY A 97 4.62 -18.42 8.76
C GLY A 97 3.58 -18.34 7.64
N GLY A 98 2.55 -17.49 7.79
CA GLY A 98 1.47 -17.31 6.81
C GLY A 98 1.86 -16.47 5.60
N THR A 99 0.88 -16.25 4.73
CA THR A 99 1.03 -15.49 3.48
C THR A 99 0.10 -14.29 3.43
N PHE A 100 0.67 -13.11 3.21
CA PHE A 100 -0.03 -11.86 3.00
C PHE A 100 0.20 -11.32 1.57
N VAL A 101 -0.84 -10.80 0.95
CA VAL A 101 -0.79 -10.17 -0.38
C VAL A 101 -1.24 -8.73 -0.28
N ASP A 102 -0.40 -7.80 -0.78
CA ASP A 102 -0.64 -6.35 -0.79
C ASP A 102 -0.74 -5.86 -2.24
N VAL A 103 -1.95 -5.62 -2.71
CA VAL A 103 -2.23 -5.12 -4.06
C VAL A 103 -2.43 -3.61 -3.98
N GLY A 104 -1.56 -2.86 -4.65
CA GLY A 104 -1.39 -1.43 -4.45
C GLY A 104 -0.55 -1.15 -3.19
N ALA A 105 0.65 -1.76 -3.14
CA ALA A 105 1.48 -1.73 -1.94
C ALA A 105 2.05 -0.34 -1.62
N ASN A 106 1.99 0.58 -2.56
CA ASN A 106 2.52 1.94 -2.42
C ASN A 106 3.98 1.89 -1.93
N VAL A 107 4.35 2.64 -0.89
CA VAL A 107 5.71 2.63 -0.31
C VAL A 107 5.93 1.50 0.71
N GLY A 108 4.98 0.57 0.85
CA GLY A 108 5.09 -0.65 1.66
C GLY A 108 4.55 -0.55 3.09
N THR A 109 3.67 0.41 3.39
CA THR A 109 3.15 0.61 4.76
C THR A 109 2.34 -0.58 5.29
N PHE A 110 1.76 -1.41 4.43
CA PHE A 110 1.18 -2.70 4.81
C PHE A 110 2.20 -3.84 4.61
N ALA A 111 2.78 -3.99 3.43
CA ALA A 111 3.65 -5.10 3.10
C ALA A 111 4.81 -5.30 4.08
N LEU A 112 5.53 -4.21 4.44
CA LEU A 112 6.70 -4.30 5.31
C LEU A 112 6.33 -4.49 6.79
N VAL A 113 5.18 -3.97 7.20
CA VAL A 113 4.64 -4.20 8.55
C VAL A 113 4.16 -5.65 8.69
N MET A 114 3.41 -6.16 7.69
CA MET A 114 2.95 -7.54 7.68
C MET A 114 4.09 -8.56 7.49
N ALA A 115 5.21 -8.16 6.88
CA ALA A 115 6.42 -8.99 6.84
C ALA A 115 6.92 -9.36 8.25
N ARG A 116 6.79 -8.46 9.21
CA ARG A 116 7.12 -8.75 10.62
C ARG A 116 6.13 -9.73 11.26
N GLN A 117 4.85 -9.62 10.90
CA GLN A 117 3.79 -10.52 11.37
C GLN A 117 4.04 -11.95 10.89
N VAL A 118 4.30 -12.13 9.60
CA VAL A 118 4.51 -13.47 9.04
C VAL A 118 5.86 -14.06 9.43
N GLY A 119 6.85 -13.22 9.80
CA GLY A 119 8.18 -13.66 10.16
C GLY A 119 8.97 -14.27 9.00
N PRO A 120 10.22 -14.77 9.25
CA PRO A 120 11.13 -15.19 8.19
C PRO A 120 10.67 -16.48 7.44
N GLY A 121 9.77 -17.27 8.02
CA GLY A 121 9.19 -18.46 7.37
C GLY A 121 7.91 -18.18 6.58
N GLY A 122 7.36 -16.99 6.67
CA GLY A 122 6.16 -16.58 5.94
C GLY A 122 6.49 -15.96 4.58
N LYS A 123 5.44 -15.51 3.88
CA LYS A 123 5.55 -14.85 2.58
C LYS A 123 4.73 -13.57 2.53
N VAL A 124 5.28 -12.55 1.89
CA VAL A 124 4.54 -11.34 1.51
C VAL A 124 4.75 -11.10 0.02
N VAL A 125 3.68 -10.82 -0.71
CA VAL A 125 3.73 -10.37 -2.10
C VAL A 125 3.23 -8.94 -2.15
N ALA A 126 4.10 -8.00 -2.52
CA ALA A 126 3.81 -6.58 -2.60
C ALA A 126 3.82 -6.13 -4.07
N ILE A 127 2.68 -5.66 -4.55
CA ILE A 127 2.43 -5.34 -5.96
C ILE A 127 2.20 -3.83 -6.07
N GLU A 128 3.06 -3.14 -6.83
CA GLU A 128 3.00 -1.70 -7.02
C GLU A 128 3.40 -1.34 -8.45
N PRO A 129 2.51 -0.77 -9.28
CA PRO A 129 2.81 -0.49 -10.68
C PRO A 129 3.66 0.76 -10.90
N HIS A 130 3.49 1.82 -10.09
CA HIS A 130 4.07 3.12 -10.39
C HIS A 130 5.59 3.12 -10.14
N PRO A 131 6.46 3.42 -11.17
CA PRO A 131 7.91 3.26 -11.05
C PRO A 131 8.55 4.02 -9.90
N LEU A 132 8.14 5.27 -9.67
CA LEU A 132 8.69 6.09 -8.57
C LEU A 132 8.28 5.54 -7.21
N THR A 133 7.01 5.17 -7.04
CA THR A 133 6.49 4.59 -5.81
C THR A 133 7.14 3.23 -5.54
N PHE A 134 7.27 2.39 -6.57
CA PHE A 134 7.99 1.12 -6.50
C PHE A 134 9.46 1.28 -6.10
N SER A 135 10.15 2.30 -6.60
CA SER A 135 11.53 2.59 -6.20
C SER A 135 11.63 2.97 -4.71
N ARG A 136 10.65 3.71 -4.18
CA ARG A 136 10.55 4.00 -2.74
C ARG A 136 10.25 2.75 -1.91
N LEU A 137 9.33 1.90 -2.38
CA LEU A 137 9.03 0.60 -1.79
C LEU A 137 10.29 -0.27 -1.74
N SER A 138 11.05 -0.36 -2.84
CA SER A 138 12.30 -1.13 -2.94
C SER A 138 13.36 -0.64 -1.96
N PHE A 139 13.49 0.69 -1.79
CA PHE A 139 14.38 1.27 -0.79
C PHE A 139 13.95 0.87 0.63
N ASN A 140 12.67 1.06 0.97
CA ASN A 140 12.11 0.74 2.29
C ASN A 140 12.21 -0.77 2.60
N HIS A 141 11.99 -1.63 1.60
CA HIS A 141 12.19 -3.07 1.71
C HIS A 141 13.63 -3.42 2.10
N SER A 142 14.61 -2.85 1.38
CA SER A 142 16.03 -3.05 1.66
C SER A 142 16.42 -2.52 3.06
N ALA A 143 15.93 -1.34 3.44
CA ALA A 143 16.15 -0.74 4.76
C ALA A 143 15.53 -1.57 5.89
N SER A 144 14.39 -2.21 5.64
CA SER A 144 13.69 -3.09 6.60
C SER A 144 14.29 -4.49 6.67
N LYS A 145 15.17 -4.87 5.75
CA LYS A 145 15.74 -6.23 5.63
C LYS A 145 14.67 -7.33 5.58
N ALA A 146 13.55 -7.05 4.93
CA ALA A 146 12.36 -7.91 4.91
C ALA A 146 12.46 -8.96 3.79
N THR A 147 13.38 -9.92 3.92
CA THR A 147 13.74 -10.91 2.87
C THR A 147 12.59 -11.82 2.43
N GLN A 148 11.53 -11.96 3.24
CA GLN A 148 10.31 -12.71 2.93
C GLN A 148 9.33 -11.95 2.06
N VAL A 149 9.62 -10.68 1.68
CA VAL A 149 8.78 -9.87 0.81
C VAL A 149 9.26 -9.98 -0.63
N ARG A 150 8.39 -10.47 -1.52
CA ARG A 150 8.57 -10.40 -2.96
C ARG A 150 7.93 -9.11 -3.49
N LEU A 151 8.73 -8.28 -4.13
CA LEU A 151 8.26 -7.07 -4.80
C LEU A 151 7.92 -7.37 -6.27
N VAL A 152 6.78 -6.85 -6.74
CA VAL A 152 6.32 -7.00 -8.13
C VAL A 152 5.98 -5.63 -8.70
N GLN A 153 6.73 -5.19 -9.71
CA GLN A 153 6.47 -3.92 -10.41
C GLN A 153 5.51 -4.16 -11.56
N ALA A 154 4.23 -4.24 -11.25
CA ALA A 154 3.16 -4.40 -12.23
C ALA A 154 1.83 -3.88 -11.66
N ALA A 155 0.87 -3.58 -12.50
CA ALA A 155 -0.52 -3.47 -12.09
C ALA A 155 -1.11 -4.88 -11.98
N ALA A 156 -1.85 -5.18 -10.90
CA ALA A 156 -2.71 -6.33 -10.90
C ALA A 156 -3.94 -6.02 -11.79
N GLY A 157 -4.32 -6.95 -12.65
CA GLY A 157 -5.40 -6.75 -13.60
C GLY A 157 -6.21 -8.00 -13.90
N ALA A 158 -7.27 -7.83 -14.71
CA ALA A 158 -8.11 -8.93 -15.18
C ALA A 158 -7.41 -9.83 -16.22
N ALA A 159 -6.38 -9.30 -16.90
CA ALA A 159 -5.62 -9.98 -17.95
C ALA A 159 -4.15 -9.55 -17.94
N ASP A 160 -3.31 -10.42 -18.51
CA ASP A 160 -1.90 -10.10 -18.75
C ASP A 160 -1.82 -9.16 -19.96
N GLY A 161 -0.92 -8.16 -19.89
CA GLY A 161 -0.73 -7.17 -20.95
C GLY A 161 -0.10 -5.89 -20.42
N GLU A 162 -0.65 -4.76 -20.79
CA GLU A 162 -0.20 -3.44 -20.39
C GLU A 162 -1.39 -2.54 -20.06
N LEU A 163 -1.21 -1.66 -19.09
CA LEU A 163 -2.18 -0.65 -18.68
C LEU A 163 -1.52 0.72 -18.67
N MET A 164 -2.33 1.75 -18.89
CA MET A 164 -1.94 3.13 -18.66
C MET A 164 -2.37 3.52 -17.25
N ILE A 165 -1.45 4.08 -16.48
CA ILE A 165 -1.73 4.60 -15.13
C ILE A 165 -1.37 6.08 -15.06
N GLU A 166 -2.06 6.80 -14.18
CA GLU A 166 -1.87 8.23 -13.98
C GLU A 166 -1.94 8.57 -12.50
N SER A 167 -1.12 9.52 -12.06
CA SER A 167 -1.14 10.00 -10.66
C SER A 167 -2.17 11.12 -10.50
N GLY A 168 -3.11 10.95 -9.59
CA GLY A 168 -4.16 11.94 -9.33
C GLY A 168 -3.62 13.22 -8.68
N GLY A 169 -3.69 14.35 -9.40
CA GLY A 169 -3.45 15.70 -8.83
C GLY A 169 -2.10 15.91 -8.16
N GLY A 170 -1.04 15.23 -8.59
CA GLY A 170 0.30 15.33 -8.00
C GLY A 170 0.47 14.56 -6.67
N ASN A 171 -0.50 13.73 -6.27
CA ASN A 171 -0.40 12.80 -5.16
C ASN A 171 0.02 11.42 -5.68
N LEU A 172 1.28 11.05 -5.48
CA LEU A 172 1.81 9.74 -5.90
C LEU A 172 1.11 8.54 -5.22
N GLY A 173 0.38 8.79 -4.13
CA GLY A 173 -0.39 7.76 -3.43
C GLY A 173 -1.76 7.47 -4.06
N ALA A 174 -2.21 8.30 -5.00
CA ALA A 174 -3.49 8.16 -5.70
C ALA A 174 -3.24 7.86 -7.19
N THR A 175 -2.55 6.77 -7.48
CA THR A 175 -2.31 6.31 -8.85
C THR A 175 -3.44 5.39 -9.29
N HIS A 176 -4.15 5.75 -10.36
CA HIS A 176 -5.28 4.99 -10.90
C HIS A 176 -5.03 4.54 -12.35
N VAL A 177 -5.78 3.53 -12.78
CA VAL A 177 -5.78 3.05 -14.17
C VAL A 177 -6.61 3.98 -15.03
N VAL A 178 -6.04 4.42 -16.16
CA VAL A 178 -6.76 5.27 -17.12
C VAL A 178 -7.73 4.43 -17.93
N THR A 179 -9.03 4.71 -17.78
CA THR A 179 -10.11 4.01 -18.51
C THR A 179 -10.62 4.78 -19.73
N GLY A 180 -10.05 5.95 -20.02
CA GLY A 180 -10.42 6.85 -21.13
C GLY A 180 -9.22 7.38 -21.91
N ALA A 181 -9.30 8.62 -22.37
CA ALA A 181 -8.16 9.29 -23.01
C ALA A 181 -7.06 9.56 -21.99
N ALA A 182 -5.87 9.01 -22.23
CA ALA A 182 -4.72 9.21 -21.38
C ALA A 182 -4.19 10.64 -21.50
N SER A 183 -3.77 11.25 -20.37
CA SER A 183 -3.06 12.52 -20.39
C SER A 183 -1.61 12.33 -20.84
N ALA A 184 -0.90 13.45 -21.08
CA ALA A 184 0.52 13.41 -21.38
C ALA A 184 1.39 12.91 -20.22
N GLU A 185 0.85 12.83 -19.00
CA GLU A 185 1.53 12.35 -17.81
C GLU A 185 1.29 10.86 -17.52
N ALA A 186 0.37 10.24 -18.28
CA ALA A 186 0.07 8.82 -18.13
C ALA A 186 1.29 7.95 -18.54
N ILE A 187 1.57 6.94 -17.73
CA ILE A 187 2.67 6.01 -17.95
C ILE A 187 2.15 4.60 -18.26
N LYS A 188 2.83 3.91 -19.13
CA LYS A 188 2.55 2.53 -19.51
C LYS A 188 3.26 1.58 -18.57
N VAL A 189 2.51 0.64 -18.00
CA VAL A 189 3.03 -0.34 -17.04
C VAL A 189 2.57 -1.75 -17.40
N PRO A 190 3.34 -2.80 -17.05
CA PRO A 190 2.88 -4.17 -17.15
C PRO A 190 1.60 -4.40 -16.34
N SER A 191 0.66 -5.16 -16.91
CA SER A 191 -0.51 -5.69 -16.23
C SER A 191 -0.40 -7.20 -16.14
N LEU A 192 -0.60 -7.75 -14.95
CA LEU A 192 -0.54 -9.19 -14.71
C LEU A 192 -1.76 -9.64 -13.93
N ARG A 193 -2.31 -10.80 -14.28
CA ARG A 193 -3.35 -11.43 -13.47
C ARG A 193 -2.80 -11.78 -12.09
N LEU A 194 -3.59 -11.53 -11.05
CA LEU A 194 -3.16 -11.83 -9.69
C LEU A 194 -2.80 -13.31 -9.49
N THR A 195 -3.52 -14.24 -10.15
CA THR A 195 -3.19 -15.68 -10.15
C THR A 195 -1.79 -15.95 -10.68
N ARG A 196 -1.38 -15.29 -11.76
CA ARG A 196 -0.03 -15.39 -12.34
C ARG A 196 1.03 -14.84 -11.38
N ILE A 197 0.79 -13.68 -10.80
CA ILE A 197 1.71 -13.09 -9.82
C ILE A 197 1.96 -14.04 -8.65
N LEU A 198 0.89 -14.66 -8.13
CA LEU A 198 0.98 -15.58 -7.00
C LEU A 198 1.70 -16.89 -7.39
N ASP A 199 1.44 -17.43 -8.58
CA ASP A 199 2.14 -18.60 -9.10
C ASP A 199 3.64 -18.34 -9.25
N GLU A 200 4.04 -17.25 -9.90
CA GLU A 200 5.44 -16.83 -10.04
C GLU A 200 6.12 -16.53 -8.68
N ALA A 201 5.35 -16.19 -7.64
CA ALA A 201 5.81 -16.05 -6.26
C ALA A 201 5.87 -17.36 -5.49
N GLY A 202 5.44 -18.48 -6.09
CA GLY A 202 5.36 -19.78 -5.42
C GLY A 202 4.38 -19.78 -4.25
N VAL A 203 3.27 -19.02 -4.36
CA VAL A 203 2.22 -18.93 -3.35
C VAL A 203 1.14 -19.96 -3.68
N THR A 204 0.90 -20.87 -2.76
CA THR A 204 -0.12 -21.93 -2.87
C THR A 204 -1.32 -21.73 -1.95
N GLN A 205 -1.21 -20.79 -1.00
CA GLN A 205 -2.25 -20.41 -0.07
C GLN A 205 -2.09 -18.94 0.28
N VAL A 206 -3.19 -18.20 0.42
CA VAL A 206 -3.23 -16.82 0.90
C VAL A 206 -4.03 -16.77 2.20
N ASP A 207 -3.44 -16.23 3.27
CA ASP A 207 -4.16 -16.05 4.53
C ASP A 207 -4.94 -14.73 4.51
N SER A 208 -4.30 -13.64 4.10
CA SER A 208 -4.99 -12.38 3.95
C SER A 208 -4.52 -11.57 2.73
N LEU A 209 -5.42 -10.73 2.22
CA LEU A 209 -5.19 -9.87 1.07
C LEU A 209 -5.69 -8.45 1.39
N LYS A 210 -4.89 -7.45 1.08
CA LYS A 210 -5.31 -6.04 1.02
C LYS A 210 -5.29 -5.60 -0.43
N ILE A 211 -6.32 -4.87 -0.84
CA ILE A 211 -6.38 -4.26 -2.17
C ILE A 211 -6.83 -2.81 -2.08
N ASP A 212 -6.06 -1.95 -2.77
CA ASP A 212 -6.28 -0.52 -2.86
C ASP A 212 -5.60 -0.04 -4.16
N VAL A 213 -6.37 -0.01 -5.21
CA VAL A 213 -5.91 0.27 -6.58
C VAL A 213 -6.76 1.35 -7.26
N GLU A 214 -7.35 2.23 -6.39
CA GLU A 214 -7.98 3.47 -6.77
C GLU A 214 -9.05 3.28 -7.87
N GLY A 215 -10.03 2.40 -7.60
CA GLY A 215 -11.19 2.16 -8.47
C GLY A 215 -11.06 0.99 -9.46
N PHE A 216 -10.00 0.17 -9.34
CA PHE A 216 -9.79 -1.01 -10.19
C PHE A 216 -9.93 -2.35 -9.45
N GLU A 217 -10.42 -2.31 -8.20
CA GLU A 217 -10.52 -3.46 -7.28
C GLU A 217 -11.37 -4.58 -7.86
N ASP A 218 -12.50 -4.24 -8.48
CA ASP A 218 -13.44 -5.20 -9.05
C ASP A 218 -12.80 -6.00 -10.19
N ARG A 219 -12.04 -5.35 -11.09
CA ARG A 219 -11.39 -6.03 -12.22
C ARG A 219 -10.35 -7.03 -11.74
N VAL A 220 -9.63 -6.69 -10.66
CA VAL A 220 -8.62 -7.59 -10.06
C VAL A 220 -9.30 -8.74 -9.34
N LEU A 221 -10.24 -8.45 -8.42
CA LEU A 221 -10.84 -9.45 -7.54
C LEU A 221 -11.74 -10.42 -8.30
N ILE A 222 -12.64 -9.92 -9.15
CA ILE A 222 -13.54 -10.79 -9.93
C ILE A 222 -12.74 -11.69 -10.85
N GLY A 223 -11.69 -11.15 -11.51
CA GLY A 223 -10.79 -11.97 -12.32
C GLY A 223 -10.05 -13.02 -11.48
N PHE A 224 -9.54 -12.65 -10.33
CA PHE A 224 -8.86 -13.57 -9.42
C PHE A 224 -9.78 -14.68 -8.94
N PHE A 225 -10.95 -14.37 -8.39
CA PHE A 225 -11.87 -15.37 -7.84
C PHE A 225 -12.55 -16.24 -8.91
N ARG A 226 -12.56 -15.81 -10.16
CA ARG A 226 -13.00 -16.64 -11.29
C ARG A 226 -11.95 -17.71 -11.65
N ASP A 227 -10.66 -17.30 -11.67
CA ASP A 227 -9.58 -18.11 -12.23
C ASP A 227 -8.81 -18.90 -11.15
N ALA A 228 -8.82 -18.46 -9.89
CA ALA A 228 -8.10 -19.09 -8.80
C ALA A 228 -8.88 -20.30 -8.22
N PRO A 229 -8.20 -21.42 -7.92
CA PRO A 229 -8.83 -22.51 -7.17
C PRO A 229 -9.21 -22.04 -5.76
N PRO A 230 -10.30 -22.60 -5.17
CA PRO A 230 -10.76 -22.19 -3.82
C PRO A 230 -9.70 -22.33 -2.71
N SER A 231 -8.70 -23.18 -2.89
CA SER A 231 -7.57 -23.35 -1.97
C SER A 231 -6.65 -22.10 -1.92
N LEU A 232 -6.63 -21.30 -2.98
CA LEU A 232 -5.85 -20.07 -3.07
C LEU A 232 -6.62 -18.85 -2.57
N TRP A 233 -7.94 -18.96 -2.37
CA TRP A 233 -8.76 -17.83 -1.91
C TRP A 233 -8.34 -17.40 -0.50
N PRO A 234 -8.13 -16.10 -0.25
CA PRO A 234 -7.74 -15.59 1.07
C PRO A 234 -8.82 -15.86 2.12
N ARG A 235 -8.41 -16.01 3.37
CA ARG A 235 -9.34 -16.12 4.51
C ARG A 235 -9.90 -14.78 4.92
N ALA A 236 -9.14 -13.71 4.68
CA ALA A 236 -9.54 -12.34 4.97
C ALA A 236 -9.13 -11.39 3.84
N VAL A 237 -9.99 -10.40 3.55
CA VAL A 237 -9.76 -9.39 2.54
C VAL A 237 -10.09 -8.01 3.10
N VAL A 238 -9.20 -7.05 2.87
CA VAL A 238 -9.47 -5.62 3.10
C VAL A 238 -9.52 -4.95 1.75
N ILE A 239 -10.65 -4.33 1.42
CA ILE A 239 -10.91 -3.67 0.14
C ILE A 239 -11.11 -2.17 0.39
N GLU A 240 -10.31 -1.33 -0.28
CA GLU A 240 -10.57 0.10 -0.37
C GLU A 240 -11.82 0.31 -1.25
N HIS A 241 -12.73 1.22 -0.85
CA HIS A 241 -13.99 1.43 -1.55
C HIS A 241 -14.36 2.92 -1.75
N LEU A 242 -13.41 3.85 -1.57
CA LEU A 242 -13.69 5.28 -1.83
C LEU A 242 -13.99 5.54 -3.30
N SER A 243 -13.35 4.78 -4.18
CA SER A 243 -13.51 4.85 -5.64
C SER A 243 -14.49 3.79 -6.20
N GLN A 244 -15.37 3.22 -5.35
CA GLN A 244 -16.33 2.17 -5.78
C GLN A 244 -17.31 2.60 -6.90
N ASN A 245 -17.49 3.90 -7.10
CA ASN A 245 -18.28 4.44 -8.21
C ASN A 245 -17.62 4.20 -9.59
N GLU A 246 -16.35 3.84 -9.63
CA GLU A 246 -15.60 3.47 -10.85
C GLU A 246 -15.69 1.96 -11.15
N TRP A 247 -16.21 1.17 -10.22
CA TRP A 247 -16.39 -0.26 -10.42
C TRP A 247 -17.44 -0.56 -11.47
N GLN A 248 -17.15 -1.53 -12.32
CA GLN A 248 -18.11 -2.08 -13.29
C GLN A 248 -19.05 -3.10 -12.65
N GLN A 249 -18.57 -3.76 -11.58
CA GLN A 249 -19.30 -4.77 -10.83
C GLN A 249 -19.00 -4.61 -9.33
N ASP A 250 -19.98 -4.91 -8.49
CA ASP A 250 -19.78 -4.90 -7.04
C ASP A 250 -18.97 -6.12 -6.59
N CYS A 251 -17.66 -5.96 -6.45
CA CYS A 251 -16.78 -7.03 -6.02
C CYS A 251 -17.00 -7.42 -4.54
N ILE A 252 -17.55 -6.54 -3.71
CA ILE A 252 -17.94 -6.88 -2.34
C ILE A 252 -19.11 -7.85 -2.35
N ALA A 253 -20.16 -7.56 -3.14
CA ALA A 253 -21.29 -8.45 -3.30
C ALA A 253 -20.89 -9.80 -3.91
N ASP A 254 -19.95 -9.82 -4.88
CA ASP A 254 -19.39 -11.06 -5.44
C ASP A 254 -18.69 -11.91 -4.36
N LEU A 255 -17.87 -11.29 -3.50
CA LEU A 255 -17.24 -12.01 -2.40
C LEU A 255 -18.25 -12.57 -1.39
N VAL A 256 -19.27 -11.81 -1.06
CA VAL A 256 -20.35 -12.28 -0.16
C VAL A 256 -21.08 -13.48 -0.79
N ALA A 257 -21.37 -13.45 -2.08
CA ALA A 257 -21.95 -14.58 -2.80
C ALA A 257 -21.05 -15.85 -2.79
N ARG A 258 -19.74 -15.68 -2.66
CA ARG A 258 -18.74 -16.76 -2.51
C ARG A 258 -18.53 -17.25 -1.07
N GLY A 259 -19.30 -16.74 -0.12
CA GLY A 259 -19.27 -17.17 1.28
C GLY A 259 -18.42 -16.30 2.23
N PHE A 260 -17.96 -15.14 1.78
CA PHE A 260 -17.34 -14.18 2.69
C PHE A 260 -18.42 -13.42 3.48
N THR A 261 -18.07 -13.07 4.71
CA THR A 261 -18.92 -12.22 5.56
C THR A 261 -18.25 -10.87 5.73
N VAL A 262 -19.03 -9.80 5.62
CA VAL A 262 -18.57 -8.46 5.95
C VAL A 262 -18.45 -8.34 7.47
N ALA A 263 -17.22 -8.38 7.96
CA ALA A 263 -16.92 -8.28 9.39
C ALA A 263 -17.02 -6.83 9.89
N ARG A 264 -16.60 -5.86 9.06
CA ARG A 264 -16.56 -4.44 9.43
C ARG A 264 -16.52 -3.55 8.18
N LYS A 265 -17.01 -2.32 8.30
CA LYS A 265 -16.77 -1.22 7.35
C LYS A 265 -16.22 -0.01 8.10
N THR A 266 -15.24 0.67 7.52
CA THR A 266 -14.77 2.01 7.92
C THR A 266 -15.22 3.03 6.86
N ARG A 267 -14.72 4.26 6.96
CA ARG A 267 -14.99 5.28 5.94
C ARG A 267 -14.45 4.89 4.56
N SER A 268 -13.31 4.22 4.52
CA SER A 268 -12.56 3.93 3.28
C SER A 268 -12.43 2.45 2.96
N ASN A 269 -12.62 1.55 3.93
CA ASN A 269 -12.35 0.13 3.73
C ASN A 269 -13.51 -0.77 4.16
N THR A 270 -13.71 -1.87 3.42
CA THR A 270 -14.56 -3.00 3.79
C THR A 270 -13.68 -4.19 4.16
N PHE A 271 -13.97 -4.81 5.28
CA PHE A 271 -13.26 -5.94 5.86
C PHE A 271 -14.13 -7.19 5.72
N LEU A 272 -13.63 -8.20 5.03
CA LEU A 272 -14.34 -9.45 4.81
C LEU A 272 -13.50 -10.64 5.32
N SER A 273 -14.18 -11.65 5.85
CA SER A 273 -13.55 -12.93 6.24
C SER A 273 -14.46 -14.11 5.92
N ARG A 274 -13.87 -15.31 5.82
CA ARG A 274 -14.58 -16.57 5.60
C ARG A 274 -14.06 -17.69 6.51
#